data_e593e4511df84301b38b571496c7f156
#
_entry.id   e593e4511df84301b38b571496c7f156
#
_cell.length_a   1.000
_cell.length_b   1.000
_cell.length_c   1.000
_cell.angle_alpha   90.00
_cell.angle_beta   90.00
_cell.angle_gamma   90.00
#
_symmetry.space_group_name_H-M   'P 1'
#
loop_
_entity.id
_entity.type
_entity.pdbx_description
1 polymer ?
#
loop_
_entity_poly.entity_id
_entity_poly.type
_entity_poly.pdbx_seq_one_letter_code
_entity_poly.pdbx_strand_id
1 'polypeptide(L)'
;MKRAVEESLVLKEISVEGYEKVVVVNDERSGLKAIICVHNSTLGPTLGGVRIYPYPTFEAALTDVKRLARGMTYKSAMAETGLGGAKSVIICNPKNKLKKCYSLLLKLLTIILISLLPKK
;
A
#
# COMPACT_ATOMS: atom_id res chain seq x y z
N MET A 1 17.49 16.60 -8.87
CA MET A 1 17.53 15.49 -8.13
C MET A 1 16.32 14.61 -8.15
N LYS A 2 15.27 15.07 -8.83
CA LYS A 2 14.11 14.24 -9.05
C LYS A 2 14.47 12.90 -9.70
N ARG A 3 15.35 12.96 -10.70
CA ARG A 3 15.70 11.76 -11.44
C ARG A 3 16.36 10.70 -10.56
N ALA A 4 17.26 11.13 -9.66
CA ALA A 4 17.92 10.19 -8.77
C ALA A 4 16.93 9.53 -7.82
N VAL A 5 15.94 10.29 -7.33
CA VAL A 5 14.90 9.75 -6.46
C VAL A 5 14.03 8.77 -7.23
N GLU A 6 13.67 9.11 -8.46
CA GLU A 6 12.84 8.23 -9.30
C GLU A 6 13.56 6.96 -9.66
N GLU A 7 14.88 7.02 -9.86
CA GLU A 7 15.65 5.84 -10.24
C GLU A 7 15.73 4.80 -9.13
N SER A 8 15.66 5.23 -7.86
CA SER A 8 15.72 4.30 -6.74
C SER A 8 14.36 3.68 -6.45
N LEU A 9 13.29 4.25 -6.97
CA LEU A 9 11.92 3.79 -6.70
C LEU A 9 11.53 2.72 -7.70
N VAL A 10 11.15 1.56 -7.18
CA VAL A 10 10.69 0.44 -8.00
C VAL A 10 9.27 0.08 -7.60
N LEU A 11 8.38 0.10 -8.57
CA LEU A 11 6.99 -0.33 -8.40
C LEU A 11 6.80 -1.60 -9.22
N LYS A 12 6.44 -2.68 -8.56
CA LYS A 12 6.26 -3.96 -9.24
C LYS A 12 4.87 -4.49 -8.95
N GLU A 13 4.09 -4.65 -10.01
CA GLU A 13 2.77 -5.25 -9.87
C GLU A 13 2.91 -6.75 -9.90
N ILE A 14 2.30 -7.43 -8.93
CA ILE A 14 2.28 -8.89 -8.89
C ILE A 14 0.84 -9.37 -9.00
N SER A 15 0.68 -10.57 -9.52
CA SER A 15 -0.63 -11.17 -9.70
C SER A 15 -0.94 -12.07 -8.49
N VAL A 16 -2.05 -11.80 -7.83
CA VAL A 16 -2.49 -12.58 -6.68
C VAL A 16 -3.94 -12.99 -6.91
N GLU A 17 -4.19 -14.28 -6.89
CA GLU A 17 -5.52 -14.79 -7.13
C GLU A 17 -6.54 -14.24 -6.14
N GLY A 18 -7.67 -13.78 -6.65
CA GLY A 18 -8.72 -13.23 -5.81
C GLY A 18 -8.56 -11.76 -5.48
N TYR A 19 -7.51 -11.12 -5.99
CA TYR A 19 -7.24 -9.71 -5.75
C TYR A 19 -7.09 -8.97 -7.06
N GLU A 20 -7.63 -7.77 -7.09
CA GLU A 20 -7.64 -6.96 -8.29
C GLU A 20 -6.25 -6.47 -8.67
N LYS A 21 -5.51 -5.99 -7.68
CA LYS A 21 -4.20 -5.40 -7.93
C LYS A 21 -3.36 -5.44 -6.67
N VAL A 22 -2.12 -5.88 -6.82
CA VAL A 22 -1.15 -5.86 -5.73
C VAL A 22 0.13 -5.24 -6.26
N VAL A 23 0.57 -4.16 -5.65
CA VAL A 23 1.78 -3.46 -6.07
C VAL A 23 2.80 -3.47 -4.93
N VAL A 24 4.00 -3.95 -5.23
CA VAL A 24 5.10 -3.95 -4.29
C VAL A 24 5.93 -2.69 -4.54
N VAL A 25 6.12 -1.91 -3.50
CA VAL A 25 6.86 -0.65 -3.56
C VAL A 25 8.18 -0.82 -2.85
N ASN A 26 9.25 -0.50 -3.54
CA ASN A 26 10.59 -0.61 -2.97
C ASN A 26 11.42 0.60 -3.38
N ASP A 27 11.99 1.29 -2.41
CA ASP A 27 12.84 2.44 -2.67
C ASP A 27 14.08 2.33 -1.80
N GLU A 28 15.19 1.96 -2.41
CA GLU A 28 16.44 1.77 -1.69
C GLU A 28 16.93 3.03 -1.01
N ARG A 29 16.68 4.16 -1.63
CA ARG A 29 17.20 5.42 -1.13
C ARG A 29 16.61 5.81 0.22
N SER A 30 15.30 5.67 0.35
CA SER A 30 14.60 5.99 1.60
C SER A 30 14.47 4.79 2.51
N GLY A 31 14.66 3.58 1.96
CA GLY A 31 14.42 2.36 2.70
C GLY A 31 12.95 1.97 2.73
N LEU A 32 12.14 2.59 1.89
CA LEU A 32 10.70 2.27 1.85
C LEU A 32 10.47 0.88 1.28
N LYS A 33 9.75 0.06 2.05
CA LYS A 33 9.28 -1.24 1.62
C LYS A 33 7.81 -1.30 1.98
N ALA A 34 6.97 -1.38 0.96
CA ALA A 34 5.52 -1.32 1.17
C ALA A 34 4.80 -2.20 0.17
N ILE A 35 3.56 -2.54 0.50
CA ILE A 35 2.69 -3.29 -0.40
C ILE A 35 1.35 -2.57 -0.44
N ILE A 36 0.88 -2.28 -1.63
CA ILE A 36 -0.45 -1.71 -1.84
C ILE A 36 -1.32 -2.82 -2.40
N CYS A 37 -2.42 -3.11 -1.72
CA CYS A 37 -3.28 -4.23 -2.09
C CYS A 37 -4.70 -3.74 -2.32
N VAL A 38 -5.20 -3.92 -3.54
CA VAL A 38 -6.60 -3.64 -3.88
C VAL A 38 -7.30 -4.98 -4.01
N HIS A 39 -8.24 -5.23 -3.10
CA HIS A 39 -9.00 -6.49 -3.13
C HIS A 39 -10.11 -6.42 -4.16
N ASN A 40 -10.94 -5.40 -4.09
CA ASN A 40 -12.12 -5.34 -4.94
C ASN A 40 -12.62 -3.91 -5.07
N SER A 41 -12.85 -3.47 -6.30
CA SER A 41 -13.39 -2.14 -6.60
C SER A 41 -14.77 -2.22 -7.24
N THR A 42 -15.40 -3.39 -7.21
CA THR A 42 -16.69 -3.61 -7.86
C THR A 42 -17.76 -2.63 -7.40
N LEU A 43 -17.78 -2.31 -6.09
CA LEU A 43 -18.79 -1.42 -5.53
C LEU A 43 -18.50 0.06 -5.78
N GLY A 44 -17.28 0.39 -6.23
CA GLY A 44 -16.88 1.77 -6.47
C GLY A 44 -15.42 1.98 -6.14
N PRO A 45 -14.98 3.24 -6.03
CA PRO A 45 -13.58 3.53 -5.68
C PRO A 45 -13.19 2.83 -4.39
N THR A 46 -11.94 2.38 -4.31
CA THR A 46 -11.47 1.66 -3.14
C THR A 46 -11.12 2.60 -2.00
N LEU A 47 -11.45 2.14 -0.79
CA LEU A 47 -11.08 2.83 0.43
C LEU A 47 -10.11 1.93 1.19
N GLY A 48 -9.03 2.50 1.67
CA GLY A 48 -8.05 1.76 2.42
C GLY A 48 -7.28 2.65 3.36
N GLY A 49 -6.54 2.04 4.25
CA GLY A 49 -5.65 2.73 5.16
C GLY A 49 -4.23 2.22 5.00
N VAL A 50 -3.36 2.66 5.89
CA VAL A 50 -1.97 2.23 5.89
C VAL A 50 -1.63 1.68 7.27
N ARG A 51 -1.06 0.48 7.30
CA ARG A 51 -0.56 -0.11 8.54
C ARG A 51 0.95 -0.13 8.51
N ILE A 52 1.56 0.33 9.57
CA ILE A 52 3.02 0.30 9.73
C ILE A 52 3.35 -0.76 10.76
N TYR A 53 4.15 -1.76 10.37
CA TYR A 53 4.43 -2.89 11.23
C TYR A 53 5.77 -3.51 10.86
N PRO A 54 6.54 -4.00 11.82
CA PRO A 54 7.86 -4.61 11.53
C PRO A 54 7.71 -6.07 11.11
N TYR A 55 7.14 -6.31 9.94
CA TYR A 55 6.97 -7.69 9.46
C TYR A 55 8.32 -8.36 9.30
N PRO A 56 8.45 -9.60 9.78
CA PRO A 56 9.73 -10.29 9.69
C PRO A 56 10.10 -10.72 8.27
N THR A 57 9.10 -10.92 7.41
CA THR A 57 9.34 -11.33 6.03
C THR A 57 8.36 -10.65 5.10
N PHE A 58 8.69 -10.64 3.81
CA PHE A 58 7.78 -10.15 2.79
C PHE A 58 6.48 -10.96 2.79
N GLU A 59 6.60 -12.27 2.97
CA GLU A 59 5.44 -13.16 2.95
C GLU A 59 4.47 -12.82 4.08
N ALA A 60 5.00 -12.51 5.26
CA ALA A 60 4.16 -12.11 6.39
C ALA A 60 3.42 -10.81 6.08
N ALA A 61 4.11 -9.85 5.47
CA ALA A 61 3.50 -8.57 5.10
C ALA A 61 2.41 -8.78 4.04
N LEU A 62 2.69 -9.60 3.04
CA LEU A 62 1.73 -9.88 1.97
C LEU A 62 0.49 -10.57 2.52
N THR A 63 0.67 -11.55 3.40
CA THR A 63 -0.45 -12.26 4.02
C THR A 63 -1.34 -11.29 4.80
N ASP A 64 -0.73 -10.40 5.56
CA ASP A 64 -1.48 -9.46 6.39
C ASP A 64 -2.22 -8.42 5.54
N VAL A 65 -1.55 -7.86 4.54
CA VAL A 65 -2.19 -6.84 3.70
C VAL A 65 -3.35 -7.41 2.90
N LYS A 66 -3.24 -8.67 2.47
CA LYS A 66 -4.34 -9.34 1.78
C LYS A 66 -5.55 -9.48 2.70
N ARG A 67 -5.30 -9.93 3.92
CA ARG A 67 -6.36 -10.09 4.92
C ARG A 67 -7.04 -8.74 5.22
N LEU A 68 -6.23 -7.70 5.39
CA LEU A 68 -6.75 -6.38 5.71
C LEU A 68 -7.55 -5.78 4.55
N ALA A 69 -7.06 -5.91 3.32
CA ALA A 69 -7.75 -5.39 2.15
C ALA A 69 -9.10 -6.08 1.95
N ARG A 70 -9.14 -7.39 2.14
CA ARG A 70 -10.36 -8.15 2.04
C ARG A 70 -11.36 -7.73 3.11
N GLY A 71 -10.87 -7.51 4.34
CA GLY A 71 -11.72 -7.03 5.42
C GLY A 71 -12.32 -5.67 5.12
N MET A 72 -11.56 -4.78 4.47
CA MET A 72 -12.07 -3.48 4.07
C MET A 72 -13.21 -3.59 3.06
N THR A 73 -13.11 -4.53 2.12
CA THR A 73 -14.18 -4.76 1.17
C THR A 73 -15.46 -5.16 1.88
N TYR A 74 -15.38 -6.10 2.81
CA TYR A 74 -16.56 -6.57 3.52
C TYR A 74 -17.16 -5.49 4.41
N LYS A 75 -16.31 -4.74 5.13
CA LYS A 75 -16.78 -3.65 5.97
C LYS A 75 -17.51 -2.59 5.14
N SER A 76 -16.94 -2.23 4.01
CA SER A 76 -17.54 -1.22 3.15
C SER A 76 -18.87 -1.69 2.58
N ALA A 77 -18.96 -2.96 2.19
CA ALA A 77 -20.20 -3.52 1.67
C ALA A 77 -21.28 -3.53 2.74
N MET A 78 -20.94 -3.94 3.95
CA MET A 78 -21.92 -4.01 5.05
C MET A 78 -22.40 -2.62 5.45
N ALA A 79 -21.56 -1.62 5.35
CA ALA A 79 -21.92 -0.25 5.68
C ALA A 79 -22.59 0.47 4.51
N GLU A 80 -22.71 -0.19 3.36
CA GLU A 80 -23.36 0.36 2.17
C GLU A 80 -22.75 1.68 1.74
N THR A 81 -21.41 1.78 1.84
CA THR A 81 -20.71 3.02 1.50
C THR A 81 -20.58 3.25 0.01
N GLY A 82 -20.73 2.21 -0.79
CA GLY A 82 -20.47 2.30 -2.23
C GLY A 82 -19.00 2.31 -2.57
N LEU A 83 -18.14 1.90 -1.63
CA LEU A 83 -16.70 1.87 -1.82
C LEU A 83 -16.17 0.44 -1.84
N GLY A 84 -15.08 0.23 -2.54
CA GLY A 84 -14.39 -1.05 -2.53
C GLY A 84 -13.37 -1.13 -1.40
N GLY A 85 -12.61 -2.21 -1.34
CA GLY A 85 -11.63 -2.44 -0.28
C GLY A 85 -10.20 -2.50 -0.76
N ALA A 86 -9.35 -1.74 -0.10
CA ALA A 86 -7.91 -1.74 -0.34
C ALA A 86 -7.18 -1.51 0.97
N LYS A 87 -5.91 -1.85 0.99
CA LYS A 87 -5.07 -1.63 2.17
C LYS A 87 -3.61 -1.55 1.74
N SER A 88 -2.83 -0.80 2.49
CA SER A 88 -1.38 -0.75 2.28
C SER A 88 -0.68 -1.07 3.58
N VAL A 89 0.50 -1.66 3.49
CA VAL A 89 1.35 -1.88 4.66
C VAL A 89 2.74 -1.33 4.37
N ILE A 90 3.37 -0.78 5.40
CA ILE A 90 4.76 -0.33 5.34
C ILE A 90 5.53 -1.16 6.35
N ILE A 91 6.63 -1.75 5.92
CA ILE A 91 7.47 -2.55 6.80
C ILE A 91 8.42 -1.61 7.52
N CYS A 92 8.13 -1.34 8.78
CA CYS A 92 8.94 -0.45 9.61
C CYS A 92 8.56 -0.65 11.07
N ASN A 93 9.53 -0.49 11.96
CA ASN A 93 9.28 -0.63 13.40
C ASN A 93 9.07 0.75 14.02
N PRO A 94 7.82 1.13 14.35
CA PRO A 94 7.54 2.46 14.90
C PRO A 94 8.07 2.64 16.32
N LYS A 95 8.35 1.58 17.05
CA LYS A 95 8.86 1.69 18.42
C LYS A 95 10.27 2.28 18.47
N ASN A 96 11.12 1.91 17.50
CA ASN A 96 12.51 2.36 17.48
C ASN A 96 12.76 3.50 16.50
N LYS A 97 11.95 3.58 15.46
CA LYS A 97 12.22 4.45 14.31
C LYS A 97 10.98 5.24 13.91
N LEU A 98 10.34 5.86 14.91
CA LEU A 98 9.07 6.54 14.66
C LEU A 98 9.19 7.63 13.59
N LYS A 99 10.22 8.47 13.68
CA LYS A 99 10.42 9.52 12.68
C LYS A 99 10.62 8.95 11.29
N LYS A 100 11.38 7.86 11.20
CA LYS A 100 11.60 7.21 9.91
C LYS A 100 10.31 6.64 9.36
N CYS A 101 9.50 6.02 10.20
CA CYS A 101 8.23 5.46 9.77
C CYS A 101 7.29 6.54 9.23
N TYR A 102 7.23 7.68 9.88
CA TYR A 102 6.43 8.80 9.39
C TYR A 102 6.94 9.31 8.05
N SER A 103 8.26 9.39 7.90
CA SER A 103 8.85 9.80 6.64
C SER A 103 8.48 8.85 5.51
N LEU A 104 8.54 7.55 5.78
CA LEU A 104 8.16 6.54 4.80
C LEU A 104 6.67 6.61 4.46
N LEU A 105 5.84 6.88 5.47
CA LEU A 105 4.41 7.03 5.25
C LEU A 105 4.12 8.20 4.30
N LEU A 106 4.76 9.33 4.54
CA LEU A 106 4.60 10.49 3.67
C LEU A 106 5.04 10.19 2.24
N LYS A 107 6.14 9.43 2.10
CA LYS A 107 6.62 9.05 0.79
C LYS A 107 5.61 8.16 0.07
N LEU A 108 5.07 7.18 0.77
CA LEU A 108 4.07 6.28 0.17
C LEU A 108 2.82 7.05 -0.23
N LEU A 109 2.33 7.95 0.62
CA LEU A 109 1.15 8.75 0.32
C LEU A 109 1.39 9.63 -0.91
N THR A 110 2.60 10.18 -1.04
CA THR A 110 2.95 10.98 -2.21
C THR A 110 2.91 10.12 -3.48
N ILE A 111 3.45 8.92 -3.41
CA ILE A 111 3.44 8.00 -4.55
C ILE A 111 2.01 7.68 -4.96
N ILE A 112 1.15 7.40 -3.99
CA ILE A 112 -0.25 7.07 -4.25
C ILE A 112 -0.97 8.27 -4.89
N LEU A 113 -0.74 9.47 -4.36
CA LEU A 113 -1.36 10.68 -4.92
C LEU A 113 -0.93 10.93 -6.36
N ILE A 114 0.36 10.75 -6.64
CA ILE A 114 0.85 10.95 -8.00
C ILE A 114 0.20 9.96 -8.96
N SER A 115 0.00 8.73 -8.52
CA SER A 115 -0.59 7.70 -9.36
C SER A 115 -2.08 7.96 -9.64
N LEU A 116 -2.72 8.81 -8.84
CA LEU A 116 -4.12 9.17 -9.06
C LEU A 116 -4.29 10.36 -9.97
N LEU A 117 -3.21 11.05 -10.34
CA LEU A 117 -3.31 12.19 -11.22
C LEU A 117 -3.73 11.76 -12.63
N PRO A 118 -4.52 12.58 -13.31
CA PRO A 118 -4.93 12.24 -14.68
C PRO A 118 -3.73 12.10 -15.59
N LYS A 119 -3.75 11.12 -16.43
CA LYS A 119 -2.71 10.92 -17.43
C LYS A 119 -3.13 11.61 -18.72
N LYS A 120 -2.15 12.21 -19.38
CA LYS A 120 -2.41 12.88 -20.64
C LYS A 120 -1.92 12.11 -21.82
#